data_6f466f68f8168996927d4584c5e41882
#
_entry.id   6f466f68f8168996927d4584c5e41882
#
_cell.length_a   1.000
_cell.length_b   1.000
_cell.length_c   1.000
_cell.angle_alpha   90.00
_cell.angle_beta   90.00
_cell.angle_gamma   90.00
#
_symmetry.space_group_name_H-M   'P 1'
#
loop_
_entity.id
_entity.type
_entity.pdbx_description
1 polymer ?
#
loop_
_entity_poly.entity_id
_entity_poly.type
_entity_poly.pdbx_seq_one_letter_code
_entity_poly.pdbx_strand_id
1 'polypeptide(L)'
;HDNGLKLFGPDGMKLSDKIEKKIESLIDKKFIKNLPNPKNLGRVKRLETGTKNYIKILKKNFPRNFNLRGLRIVIDCANGAGYKAGPELLRSLGAKVIAIGVNPNGININSNCGSTYPNKIKFAVKKYSAHLGISLDGDADRIIMCDETGNIIDGDQIIAALASRWKNKKMLKG
;
A
#
# COMPACT_ATOMS: atom_id res chain seq x y z
N HIS A 1 -7.59 6.66 -14.83
CA HIS A 1 -6.63 7.79 -14.81
C HIS A 1 -5.69 7.76 -13.61
N ASP A 2 -5.95 6.88 -12.62
CA ASP A 2 -5.13 6.79 -11.40
C ASP A 2 -3.92 5.83 -11.55
N ASN A 3 -3.77 5.15 -12.68
CA ASN A 3 -2.61 4.31 -12.93
C ASN A 3 -1.36 5.17 -13.21
N GLY A 4 -0.22 4.73 -12.65
CA GLY A 4 1.05 5.41 -12.84
C GLY A 4 2.23 4.49 -12.61
N LEU A 5 3.41 4.97 -12.97
CA LEU A 5 4.70 4.33 -12.74
C LEU A 5 5.57 5.26 -11.91
N LYS A 6 6.20 4.72 -10.87
CA LYS A 6 7.23 5.43 -10.09
C LYS A 6 8.57 4.75 -10.33
N LEU A 7 9.57 5.51 -10.77
CA LEU A 7 10.92 5.02 -10.99
C LEU A 7 11.82 5.43 -9.83
N PHE A 8 12.68 4.51 -9.40
CA PHE A 8 13.59 4.71 -8.27
C PHE A 8 15.04 4.57 -8.73
N GLY A 9 15.91 5.36 -8.14
CA GLY A 9 17.35 5.29 -8.33
C GLY A 9 18.00 4.14 -7.57
N PRO A 10 19.31 3.90 -7.78
CA PRO A 10 20.06 2.87 -7.07
C PRO A 10 20.19 3.14 -5.56
N ASP A 11 19.96 4.36 -5.13
CA ASP A 11 19.88 4.81 -3.73
C ASP A 11 18.53 4.49 -3.05
N GLY A 12 17.56 3.94 -3.81
CA GLY A 12 16.21 3.64 -3.33
C GLY A 12 15.29 4.87 -3.25
N MET A 13 15.74 6.04 -3.71
CA MET A 13 14.94 7.25 -3.74
C MET A 13 14.22 7.41 -5.09
N LYS A 14 13.03 8.06 -5.08
CA LYS A 14 12.33 8.43 -6.31
C LYS A 14 13.25 9.28 -7.18
N LEU A 15 13.22 9.05 -8.49
CA LEU A 15 14.00 9.86 -9.44
C LEU A 15 13.64 11.34 -9.31
N SER A 16 14.65 12.22 -9.47
CA SER A 16 14.42 13.66 -9.47
C SER A 16 13.62 14.09 -10.70
N ASP A 17 12.83 15.15 -10.57
CA ASP A 17 12.02 15.72 -11.65
C ASP A 17 12.87 16.02 -12.91
N LYS A 18 14.15 16.39 -12.73
CA LYS A 18 15.10 16.61 -13.83
C LYS A 18 15.34 15.34 -14.64
N ILE A 19 15.47 14.19 -13.96
CA ILE A 19 15.68 12.89 -14.63
C ILE A 19 14.37 12.42 -15.25
N GLU A 20 13.25 12.58 -14.57
CA GLU A 20 11.93 12.23 -15.11
C GLU A 20 11.64 13.00 -16.39
N LYS A 21 11.82 14.34 -16.41
CA LYS A 21 11.68 15.18 -17.62
C LYS A 21 12.61 14.74 -18.76
N LYS A 22 13.84 14.30 -18.43
CA LYS A 22 14.75 13.76 -19.43
C LYS A 22 14.23 12.46 -20.03
N ILE A 23 13.69 11.56 -19.21
CA ILE A 23 13.08 10.30 -19.68
C ILE A 23 11.87 10.60 -20.57
N GLU A 24 10.96 11.48 -20.14
CA GLU A 24 9.80 11.92 -20.93
C GLU A 24 10.22 12.47 -22.30
N SER A 25 11.24 13.36 -22.32
CA SER A 25 11.76 13.92 -23.57
C SER A 25 12.37 12.88 -24.52
N LEU A 26 12.76 11.73 -24.00
CA LEU A 26 13.24 10.60 -24.80
C LEU A 26 12.09 9.76 -25.36
N ILE A 27 10.97 9.66 -24.66
CA ILE A 27 9.77 8.94 -25.13
C ILE A 27 9.20 9.62 -26.39
N ASP A 28 9.22 10.96 -26.43
CA ASP A 28 8.71 11.74 -27.57
C ASP A 28 9.62 11.67 -28.80
N LYS A 29 10.87 11.24 -28.64
CA LYS A 29 11.81 11.11 -29.75
C LYS A 29 11.67 9.75 -30.43
N LYS A 30 11.64 9.71 -31.77
CA LYS A 30 11.64 8.43 -32.51
C LYS A 30 12.92 7.65 -32.19
N PHE A 31 12.82 6.65 -31.33
CA PHE A 31 13.92 5.83 -30.78
C PHE A 31 14.71 5.00 -31.82
N ILE A 32 14.28 4.94 -33.07
CA ILE A 32 14.80 4.01 -34.11
C ILE A 32 16.31 4.10 -34.31
N LYS A 33 16.93 5.24 -33.99
CA LYS A 33 18.39 5.45 -34.24
C LYS A 33 19.32 4.90 -33.14
N ASN A 34 18.83 4.54 -31.98
CA ASN A 34 19.67 4.17 -30.82
C ASN A 34 19.31 2.80 -30.19
N LEU A 35 18.80 1.87 -30.99
CA LEU A 35 18.53 0.52 -30.52
C LEU A 35 19.85 -0.20 -30.22
N PRO A 36 19.94 -0.90 -29.08
CA PRO A 36 21.12 -1.68 -28.74
C PRO A 36 21.31 -2.84 -29.73
N ASN A 37 22.57 -3.24 -29.94
CA ASN A 37 22.85 -4.45 -30.68
C ASN A 37 22.12 -5.65 -30.02
N PRO A 38 21.57 -6.60 -30.78
CA PRO A 38 20.87 -7.76 -30.23
C PRO A 38 21.68 -8.55 -29.20
N LYS A 39 23.00 -8.55 -29.28
CA LYS A 39 23.90 -9.18 -28.29
C LYS A 39 23.92 -8.45 -26.94
N ASN A 40 23.54 -7.17 -26.92
CA ASN A 40 23.53 -6.32 -25.72
C ASN A 40 22.13 -6.12 -25.14
N LEU A 41 21.14 -6.87 -25.62
CA LEU A 41 19.80 -6.84 -25.05
C LEU A 41 19.82 -7.38 -23.60
N GLY A 42 19.29 -6.60 -22.69
CA GLY A 42 19.08 -7.04 -21.31
C GLY A 42 18.10 -8.20 -21.22
N ARG A 43 18.17 -8.94 -20.14
CA ARG A 43 17.25 -10.05 -19.84
C ARG A 43 16.38 -9.72 -18.66
N VAL A 44 15.09 -9.99 -18.74
CA VAL A 44 14.15 -9.86 -17.62
C VAL A 44 14.36 -11.04 -16.65
N LYS A 45 14.52 -10.69 -15.37
CA LYS A 45 14.50 -11.68 -14.27
C LYS A 45 13.32 -11.36 -13.36
N ARG A 46 12.41 -12.31 -13.21
CA ARG A 46 11.28 -12.15 -12.29
C ARG A 46 11.74 -12.42 -10.85
N LEU A 47 11.45 -11.47 -9.94
CA LEU A 47 11.72 -11.61 -8.52
C LEU A 47 10.47 -12.16 -7.81
N GLU A 48 10.39 -13.48 -7.67
CA GLU A 48 9.24 -14.18 -7.03
C GLU A 48 9.13 -13.88 -5.52
N THR A 49 10.23 -13.47 -4.90
CA THR A 49 10.30 -13.25 -3.44
C THR A 49 10.01 -11.81 -3.01
N GLY A 50 9.74 -10.89 -3.94
CA GLY A 50 9.60 -9.46 -3.66
C GLY A 50 8.60 -9.16 -2.54
N THR A 51 7.35 -9.62 -2.68
CA THR A 51 6.30 -9.43 -1.67
C THR A 51 6.68 -10.05 -0.32
N LYS A 52 7.23 -11.26 -0.30
CA LYS A 52 7.66 -11.93 0.94
C LYS A 52 8.76 -11.16 1.66
N ASN A 53 9.74 -10.64 0.92
CA ASN A 53 10.83 -9.83 1.48
C ASN A 53 10.29 -8.52 2.06
N TYR A 54 9.37 -7.86 1.38
CA TYR A 54 8.71 -6.65 1.86
C TYR A 54 7.95 -6.91 3.18
N ILE A 55 7.12 -7.94 3.22
CA ILE A 55 6.40 -8.34 4.45
C ILE A 55 7.37 -8.64 5.59
N LYS A 56 8.50 -9.30 5.31
CA LYS A 56 9.54 -9.58 6.32
C LYS A 56 10.12 -8.29 6.91
N ILE A 57 10.34 -7.27 6.09
CA ILE A 57 10.82 -5.95 6.54
C ILE A 57 9.76 -5.26 7.41
N LEU A 58 8.51 -5.22 6.97
CA LEU A 58 7.41 -4.62 7.74
C LEU A 58 7.25 -5.30 9.12
N LYS A 59 7.34 -6.62 9.17
CA LYS A 59 7.26 -7.38 10.43
C LYS A 59 8.40 -7.08 11.40
N LYS A 60 9.59 -6.72 10.92
CA LYS A 60 10.70 -6.32 11.81
C LYS A 60 10.39 -5.06 12.61
N ASN A 61 9.57 -4.17 12.05
CA ASN A 61 9.16 -2.92 12.69
C ASN A 61 7.94 -3.08 13.59
N PHE A 62 7.29 -4.25 13.54
CA PHE A 62 6.16 -4.55 14.40
C PHE A 62 6.64 -4.95 15.80
N PRO A 63 5.98 -4.50 16.89
CA PRO A 63 6.41 -4.81 18.25
C PRO A 63 6.48 -6.33 18.48
N ARG A 64 7.62 -6.83 18.96
CA ARG A 64 7.91 -8.28 19.08
C ARG A 64 6.93 -9.05 19.95
N ASN A 65 6.40 -8.40 21.00
CA ASN A 65 5.50 -9.00 21.98
C ASN A 65 4.03 -8.71 21.66
N PHE A 66 3.72 -8.31 20.44
CA PHE A 66 2.37 -7.96 20.02
C PHE A 66 1.94 -8.81 18.83
N ASN A 67 0.67 -9.16 18.78
CA ASN A 67 0.06 -9.86 17.65
C ASN A 67 -1.40 -9.40 17.48
N LEU A 68 -2.00 -9.81 16.38
CA LEU A 68 -3.38 -9.46 16.03
C LEU A 68 -4.34 -10.66 16.19
N ARG A 69 -3.96 -11.68 17.00
CA ARG A 69 -4.81 -12.84 17.25
C ARG A 69 -6.11 -12.41 17.91
N GLY A 70 -7.21 -13.03 17.48
CA GLY A 70 -8.56 -12.67 17.94
C GLY A 70 -9.19 -11.51 17.18
N LEU A 71 -8.42 -10.69 16.47
CA LEU A 71 -8.96 -9.62 15.67
C LEU A 71 -9.45 -10.12 14.31
N ARG A 72 -10.67 -9.71 13.96
CA ARG A 72 -11.24 -9.82 12.61
C ARG A 72 -11.13 -8.46 11.95
N ILE A 73 -10.40 -8.40 10.85
CA ILE A 73 -10.07 -7.15 10.16
C ILE A 73 -10.55 -7.24 8.71
N VAL A 74 -11.29 -6.25 8.26
CA VAL A 74 -11.54 -6.03 6.83
C VAL A 74 -10.46 -5.11 6.30
N ILE A 75 -9.83 -5.47 5.19
CA ILE A 75 -8.89 -4.60 4.47
C ILE A 75 -9.38 -4.38 3.04
N ASP A 76 -9.53 -3.11 2.66
CA ASP A 76 -9.78 -2.67 1.27
C ASP A 76 -8.47 -2.15 0.68
N CYS A 77 -7.98 -2.84 -0.33
CA CYS A 77 -6.72 -2.50 -1.00
C CYS A 77 -6.92 -1.70 -2.30
N ALA A 78 -8.10 -1.14 -2.52
CA ALA A 78 -8.42 -0.29 -3.68
C ALA A 78 -8.10 -0.91 -5.06
N ASN A 79 -7.97 -2.23 -5.19
CA ASN A 79 -7.39 -2.92 -6.35
C ASN A 79 -6.01 -2.36 -6.76
N GLY A 80 -5.25 -1.85 -5.79
CA GLY A 80 -3.98 -1.17 -5.97
C GLY A 80 -2.77 -1.99 -5.52
N ALA A 81 -1.64 -1.30 -5.28
CA ALA A 81 -0.35 -1.93 -4.98
C ALA A 81 -0.37 -2.81 -3.71
N GLY A 82 -1.21 -2.47 -2.72
CA GLY A 82 -1.33 -3.19 -1.45
C GLY A 82 -2.04 -4.54 -1.52
N TYR A 83 -2.60 -4.94 -2.66
CA TYR A 83 -3.55 -6.05 -2.76
C TYR A 83 -3.06 -7.42 -2.28
N LYS A 84 -1.75 -7.69 -2.38
CA LYS A 84 -1.12 -8.91 -1.83
C LYS A 84 -0.53 -8.66 -0.47
N ALA A 85 0.34 -7.64 -0.36
CA ALA A 85 1.14 -7.41 0.84
C ALA A 85 0.28 -7.07 2.07
N GLY A 86 -0.76 -6.26 1.91
CA GLY A 86 -1.65 -5.86 3.01
C GLY A 86 -2.32 -7.05 3.70
N PRO A 87 -3.14 -7.85 2.97
CA PRO A 87 -3.79 -9.02 3.57
C PRO A 87 -2.82 -10.08 4.10
N GLU A 88 -1.71 -10.35 3.41
CA GLU A 88 -0.71 -11.32 3.84
C GLU A 88 0.00 -10.89 5.12
N LEU A 89 0.36 -9.59 5.23
CA LEU A 89 0.95 -9.04 6.45
C LEU A 89 0.05 -9.24 7.65
N LEU A 90 -1.21 -8.80 7.56
CA LEU A 90 -2.16 -8.88 8.67
C LEU A 90 -2.42 -10.35 9.09
N ARG A 91 -2.57 -11.27 8.13
CA ARG A 91 -2.68 -12.71 8.41
C ARG A 91 -1.43 -13.25 9.11
N SER A 92 -0.26 -12.83 8.66
CA SER A 92 1.02 -13.26 9.25
C SER A 92 1.25 -12.76 10.67
N LEU A 93 0.50 -11.72 11.09
CA LEU A 93 0.46 -11.19 12.45
C LEU A 93 -0.65 -11.85 13.30
N GLY A 94 -1.44 -12.75 12.73
CA GLY A 94 -2.44 -13.54 13.43
C GLY A 94 -3.88 -13.06 13.30
N ALA A 95 -4.16 -12.01 12.52
CA ALA A 95 -5.51 -11.53 12.29
C ALA A 95 -6.33 -12.48 11.41
N LYS A 96 -7.64 -12.56 11.65
CA LYS A 96 -8.61 -13.11 10.70
C LYS A 96 -8.97 -12.02 9.69
N VAL A 97 -8.52 -12.17 8.44
CA VAL A 97 -8.57 -11.08 7.44
C VAL A 97 -9.61 -11.37 6.36
N ILE A 98 -10.52 -10.43 6.18
CA ILE A 98 -11.42 -10.32 5.03
C ILE A 98 -10.83 -9.26 4.09
N ALA A 99 -10.39 -9.67 2.91
CA ALA A 99 -9.79 -8.78 1.93
C ALA A 99 -10.79 -8.42 0.83
N ILE A 100 -10.93 -7.13 0.55
CA ILE A 100 -11.76 -6.57 -0.54
C ILE A 100 -10.89 -5.62 -1.36
N GLY A 101 -11.29 -5.32 -2.59
CA GLY A 101 -10.46 -4.51 -3.48
C GLY A 101 -9.10 -5.16 -3.77
N VAL A 102 -9.06 -6.48 -4.00
CA VAL A 102 -7.82 -7.26 -4.18
C VAL A 102 -7.74 -7.97 -5.53
N ASN A 103 -8.55 -7.59 -6.48
CA ASN A 103 -8.61 -8.17 -7.83
C ASN A 103 -8.29 -7.10 -8.89
N PRO A 104 -7.03 -6.60 -8.95
CA PRO A 104 -6.65 -5.60 -9.94
C PRO A 104 -6.74 -6.16 -11.36
N ASN A 105 -7.37 -5.42 -12.26
CA ASN A 105 -7.50 -5.78 -13.68
C ASN A 105 -6.89 -4.74 -14.63
N GLY A 106 -6.17 -3.74 -14.10
CA GLY A 106 -5.50 -2.69 -14.87
C GLY A 106 -6.34 -1.44 -15.09
N ILE A 107 -7.65 -1.48 -14.86
CA ILE A 107 -8.56 -0.34 -15.07
C ILE A 107 -9.50 -0.05 -13.90
N ASN A 108 -9.40 -0.82 -12.81
CA ASN A 108 -10.32 -0.75 -11.65
C ASN A 108 -9.68 -0.22 -10.36
N ILE A 109 -8.47 0.34 -10.42
CA ILE A 109 -7.82 0.94 -9.25
C ILE A 109 -8.67 2.11 -8.74
N ASN A 110 -8.87 2.19 -7.41
CA ASN A 110 -9.73 3.18 -6.72
C ASN A 110 -11.20 3.22 -7.20
N SER A 111 -11.63 2.32 -8.07
CA SER A 111 -13.00 2.33 -8.61
C SER A 111 -13.97 1.82 -7.56
N ASN A 112 -14.75 2.73 -6.97
CA ASN A 112 -15.71 2.46 -5.91
C ASN A 112 -15.14 1.62 -4.74
N CYS A 113 -13.86 1.84 -4.41
CA CYS A 113 -13.15 1.15 -3.34
C CYS A 113 -11.98 1.99 -2.83
N GLY A 114 -11.38 1.51 -1.73
CA GLY A 114 -10.25 2.17 -1.11
C GLY A 114 -10.62 3.38 -0.25
N SER A 115 -9.60 4.12 0.18
CA SER A 115 -9.72 5.24 1.11
C SER A 115 -10.54 6.41 0.55
N THR A 116 -10.64 6.52 -0.77
CA THR A 116 -11.45 7.54 -1.45
C THR A 116 -12.94 7.19 -1.52
N TYR A 117 -13.31 5.96 -1.18
CA TYR A 117 -14.70 5.48 -1.18
C TYR A 117 -15.05 4.73 0.13
N PRO A 118 -15.12 5.46 1.25
CA PRO A 118 -15.23 4.86 2.60
C PRO A 118 -16.50 4.06 2.86
N ASN A 119 -17.57 4.27 2.08
CA ASN A 119 -18.83 3.54 2.27
C ASN A 119 -18.66 2.03 2.11
N LYS A 120 -17.74 1.59 1.27
CA LYS A 120 -17.47 0.17 1.05
C LYS A 120 -16.90 -0.51 2.29
N ILE A 121 -15.91 0.11 2.94
CA ILE A 121 -15.32 -0.44 4.16
C ILE A 121 -16.31 -0.43 5.32
N LYS A 122 -17.12 0.64 5.48
CA LYS A 122 -18.19 0.74 6.49
C LYS A 122 -19.18 -0.41 6.37
N PHE A 123 -19.65 -0.66 5.15
CA PHE A 123 -20.58 -1.77 4.87
C PHE A 123 -19.92 -3.12 5.17
N ALA A 124 -18.68 -3.32 4.74
CA ALA A 124 -17.98 -4.59 4.91
C ALA A 124 -17.70 -4.89 6.40
N VAL A 125 -17.29 -3.89 7.18
CA VAL A 125 -17.08 -4.05 8.63
C VAL A 125 -18.35 -4.56 9.32
N LYS A 126 -19.49 -3.91 9.07
CA LYS A 126 -20.78 -4.32 9.63
C LYS A 126 -21.20 -5.71 9.14
N LYS A 127 -21.14 -5.95 7.83
CA LYS A 127 -21.51 -7.24 7.22
C LYS A 127 -20.77 -8.43 7.80
N TYR A 128 -19.46 -8.26 8.07
CA TYR A 128 -18.61 -9.34 8.56
C TYR A 128 -18.42 -9.30 10.09
N SER A 129 -19.10 -8.39 10.80
CA SER A 129 -18.92 -8.16 12.24
C SER A 129 -17.43 -8.04 12.58
N ALA A 130 -16.69 -7.26 11.81
CA ALA A 130 -15.26 -7.06 12.00
C ALA A 130 -15.00 -6.05 13.12
N HIS A 131 -13.89 -6.22 13.83
CA HIS A 131 -13.48 -5.30 14.90
C HIS A 131 -12.84 -4.02 14.33
N LEU A 132 -12.35 -4.08 13.09
CA LEU A 132 -11.64 -2.98 12.45
C LEU A 132 -11.73 -3.10 10.94
N GLY A 133 -11.89 -1.96 10.27
CA GLY A 133 -11.69 -1.78 8.85
C GLY A 133 -10.44 -0.98 8.55
N ILE A 134 -9.70 -1.35 7.53
CA ILE A 134 -8.53 -0.63 7.00
C ILE A 134 -8.79 -0.41 5.52
N SER A 135 -8.67 0.81 5.05
CA SER A 135 -8.83 1.13 3.64
C SER A 135 -7.62 1.92 3.15
N LEU A 136 -6.97 1.38 2.14
CA LEU A 136 -5.81 1.96 1.47
C LEU A 136 -6.26 2.67 0.20
N ASP A 137 -5.44 3.56 -0.33
CA ASP A 137 -5.59 4.04 -1.70
C ASP A 137 -4.76 3.22 -2.70
N GLY A 138 -4.76 3.62 -3.96
CA GLY A 138 -4.18 2.82 -5.05
C GLY A 138 -2.70 2.51 -4.92
N ASP A 139 -1.88 3.42 -4.42
CA ASP A 139 -0.44 3.22 -4.19
C ASP A 139 -0.09 2.93 -2.71
N ALA A 140 -1.13 2.81 -1.86
CA ALA A 140 -1.05 2.42 -0.46
C ALA A 140 -0.22 3.37 0.42
N ASP A 141 -0.17 4.66 0.08
CA ASP A 141 0.50 5.70 0.86
C ASP A 141 -0.46 6.47 1.78
N ARG A 142 -1.78 6.30 1.60
CA ARG A 142 -2.84 6.85 2.45
C ARG A 142 -3.67 5.74 3.07
N ILE A 143 -4.14 6.01 4.28
CA ILE A 143 -4.97 5.08 5.05
C ILE A 143 -6.14 5.81 5.69
N ILE A 144 -7.31 5.19 5.68
CA ILE A 144 -8.39 5.47 6.60
C ILE A 144 -8.75 4.20 7.36
N MET A 145 -9.27 4.35 8.55
CA MET A 145 -9.73 3.21 9.36
C MET A 145 -11.23 3.32 9.61
N CYS A 146 -11.81 2.22 10.04
CA CYS A 146 -13.24 2.13 10.38
C CYS A 146 -13.37 1.27 11.62
N ASP A 147 -14.06 1.77 12.64
CA ASP A 147 -14.36 1.00 13.84
C ASP A 147 -15.44 -0.07 13.59
N GLU A 148 -15.72 -0.89 14.60
CA GLU A 148 -16.70 -1.98 14.54
C GLU A 148 -18.14 -1.48 14.32
N THR A 149 -18.42 -0.21 14.62
CA THR A 149 -19.75 0.41 14.43
C THR A 149 -19.92 1.04 13.04
N GLY A 150 -18.83 1.13 12.27
CA GLY A 150 -18.82 1.73 10.94
C GLY A 150 -18.47 3.22 10.92
N ASN A 151 -17.96 3.78 12.01
CA ASN A 151 -17.46 5.15 12.03
C ASN A 151 -16.07 5.21 11.36
N ILE A 152 -15.86 6.22 10.56
CA ILE A 152 -14.56 6.45 9.91
C ILE A 152 -13.64 7.16 10.89
N ILE A 153 -12.42 6.69 10.93
CA ILE A 153 -11.27 7.27 11.64
C ILE A 153 -10.29 7.70 10.55
N ASP A 154 -10.13 8.99 10.39
CA ASP A 154 -9.27 9.58 9.37
C ASP A 154 -7.78 9.59 9.78
N GLY A 155 -6.91 10.04 8.86
CA GLY A 155 -5.48 10.09 9.08
C GLY A 155 -5.09 11.02 10.24
N ASP A 156 -5.77 12.14 10.42
CA ASP A 156 -5.49 13.11 11.48
C ASP A 156 -5.79 12.52 12.85
N GLN A 157 -6.89 11.79 12.98
CA GLN A 157 -7.24 11.09 14.21
C GLN A 157 -6.23 9.97 14.53
N ILE A 158 -5.74 9.24 13.52
CA ILE A 158 -4.70 8.22 13.69
C ILE A 158 -3.40 8.86 14.16
N ILE A 159 -2.98 9.97 13.52
CA ILE A 159 -1.78 10.72 13.91
C ILE A 159 -1.90 11.25 15.33
N ALA A 160 -3.05 11.83 15.71
CA ALA A 160 -3.31 12.33 17.05
C ALA A 160 -3.21 11.21 18.11
N ALA A 161 -3.78 10.02 17.84
CA ALA A 161 -3.68 8.88 18.72
C ALA A 161 -2.22 8.39 18.90
N LEU A 162 -1.44 8.34 17.80
CA LEU A 162 -0.03 7.97 17.84
C LEU A 162 0.81 9.01 18.59
N ALA A 163 0.60 10.29 18.33
CA ALA A 163 1.30 11.40 18.99
C ALA A 163 1.04 11.38 20.49
N SER A 164 -0.22 11.22 20.92
CA SER A 164 -0.60 11.11 22.33
C SER A 164 0.12 9.92 23.01
N ARG A 165 0.15 8.77 22.35
CA ARG A 165 0.86 7.58 22.87
C ARG A 165 2.36 7.82 22.96
N TRP A 166 2.98 8.44 21.96
CA TRP A 166 4.42 8.72 21.95
C TRP A 166 4.79 9.79 22.99
N LYS A 167 3.94 10.82 23.19
CA LYS A 167 4.10 11.79 24.26
C LYS A 167 4.15 11.10 25.62
N ASN A 168 3.17 10.24 25.91
CA ASN A 168 3.10 9.49 27.16
C ASN A 168 4.31 8.56 27.39
N LYS A 169 4.90 8.06 26.30
CA LYS A 169 6.12 7.24 26.35
C LYS A 169 7.43 8.03 26.26
N LYS A 170 7.36 9.37 26.24
CA LYS A 170 8.52 10.27 26.06
C LYS A 170 9.31 9.99 24.78
N MET A 171 8.64 9.53 23.74
CA MET A 171 9.22 9.19 22.43
C MET A 171 9.01 10.30 21.40
N LEU A 172 8.12 11.25 21.66
CA LEU A 172 7.88 12.41 20.79
C LEU A 172 9.04 13.38 20.93
N LYS A 173 9.65 13.73 19.80
CA LYS A 173 10.71 14.74 19.70
C LYS A 173 10.09 15.99 19.07
N GLY A 174 10.09 17.11 19.74
CA GLY A 174 9.53 18.38 19.31
C GLY A 174 8.52 18.91 20.28
#